data_14909fd6a11432d4119fb4852776ef2e
#
_entry.id   14909fd6a11432d4119fb4852776ef2e
#
_cell.length_a   1.000
_cell.length_b   1.000
_cell.length_c   1.000
_cell.angle_alpha   90.00
_cell.angle_beta   90.00
_cell.angle_gamma   90.00
#
_symmetry.space_group_name_H-M   'P 1'
#
loop_
_entity.id
_entity.type
_entity.pdbx_description
1 polymer ?
#
loop_
_entity_poly.entity_id
_entity_poly.type
_entity_poly.pdbx_seq_one_letter_code
_entity_poly.pdbx_strand_id
1 'polypeptide(L)'
;NNGFKVGDYIRIKLGDVEKELKIAGKVKDAFLGSDFMGNTRFLLNQADYDTFLADEMINAHYLGEVIYIETDDVKATTSAIADIPGIAFTGARDTLKMCYVMEMIVAFIILILSVCLIIVSFVVLRFSIGFTIAEEYREIGVMKAIGIKNHKIRGLYIVKYLMMSVIGGIIGFFASIPFGNMLIMSVSENMVLGNDAGFLINIISAVGTVIIILLFAYGCTSKVKKLTPIDAIRSGQTGERFGKKSFLRIGKTSLKPSVYMALNDVLSAPKRFMTIIISFFLCTLFVLMLVNTVATMKSPNLITTFGTESNLYINDVDGVMKFMNTGDKESLSDGLNNLSDKISDDGMPCNVSVDIQYKYKVIAMGNEYAVSCAQSLNIPVGEYDYLEGSAPQNRNEIAVTPKISEMLGAEIGDTVTIDFGTEKID
;
A
#
# COMPACT_ATOMS: atom_id res chain seq x y z
N ASN A 1 -6.30 -5.49 -20.25
CA ASN A 1 -7.57 -4.82 -20.60
C ASN A 1 -7.59 -4.51 -22.11
N ASN A 2 -7.93 -5.52 -22.93
CA ASN A 2 -7.90 -5.39 -24.40
C ASN A 2 -9.08 -4.58 -24.97
N GLY A 3 -9.85 -3.89 -24.14
CA GLY A 3 -10.93 -2.99 -24.57
C GLY A 3 -12.19 -3.66 -25.09
N PHE A 4 -12.33 -4.98 -24.99
CA PHE A 4 -13.52 -5.71 -25.44
C PHE A 4 -14.79 -5.28 -24.71
N LYS A 5 -15.87 -5.20 -25.46
CA LYS A 5 -17.21 -4.81 -25.00
C LYS A 5 -18.21 -5.96 -25.13
N VAL A 6 -19.30 -5.86 -24.39
CA VAL A 6 -20.44 -6.77 -24.56
C VAL A 6 -20.95 -6.64 -26.01
N GLY A 7 -21.05 -7.77 -26.67
CA GLY A 7 -21.41 -7.88 -28.10
C GLY A 7 -20.24 -8.17 -29.03
N ASP A 8 -19.00 -7.94 -28.62
CA ASP A 8 -17.82 -8.27 -29.41
C ASP A 8 -17.58 -9.77 -29.47
N TYR A 9 -16.82 -10.20 -30.47
CA TYR A 9 -16.41 -11.60 -30.62
C TYR A 9 -14.97 -11.77 -30.24
N ILE A 10 -14.68 -12.85 -29.52
CA ILE A 10 -13.32 -13.27 -29.14
C ILE A 10 -13.09 -14.68 -29.70
N ARG A 11 -11.84 -14.93 -30.12
CA ARG A 11 -11.42 -16.25 -30.58
C ARG A 11 -10.57 -16.88 -29.47
N ILE A 12 -11.01 -18.02 -28.96
CA ILE A 12 -10.30 -18.81 -27.97
C ILE A 12 -9.74 -20.03 -28.68
N LYS A 13 -8.43 -20.22 -28.55
CA LYS A 13 -7.72 -21.42 -28.99
C LYS A 13 -7.13 -22.09 -27.77
N LEU A 14 -7.48 -23.35 -27.55
CA LEU A 14 -6.95 -24.20 -26.52
C LEU A 14 -6.65 -25.57 -27.12
N GLY A 15 -5.39 -26.00 -27.11
CA GLY A 15 -4.96 -27.18 -27.85
C GLY A 15 -5.28 -27.05 -29.33
N ASP A 16 -5.95 -28.08 -29.89
CA ASP A 16 -6.40 -28.11 -31.27
C ASP A 16 -7.81 -27.54 -31.46
N VAL A 17 -8.51 -27.19 -30.39
CA VAL A 17 -9.86 -26.61 -30.44
C VAL A 17 -9.78 -25.10 -30.56
N GLU A 18 -10.34 -24.55 -31.65
CA GLU A 18 -10.48 -23.12 -31.86
C GLU A 18 -11.96 -22.76 -31.97
N LYS A 19 -12.41 -21.78 -31.20
CA LYS A 19 -13.81 -21.37 -31.17
C LYS A 19 -13.96 -19.86 -31.09
N GLU A 20 -14.84 -19.29 -31.88
CA GLU A 20 -15.23 -17.90 -31.84
C GLU A 20 -16.46 -17.75 -30.92
N LEU A 21 -16.35 -16.93 -29.89
CA LEU A 21 -17.37 -16.74 -28.86
C LEU A 21 -17.76 -15.26 -28.77
N LYS A 22 -19.06 -15.01 -28.64
CA LYS A 22 -19.59 -13.67 -28.42
C LYS A 22 -19.61 -13.35 -26.93
N ILE A 23 -19.10 -12.17 -26.55
CA ILE A 23 -19.19 -11.69 -25.18
C ILE A 23 -20.64 -11.33 -24.86
N ALA A 24 -21.31 -12.18 -24.09
CA ALA A 24 -22.69 -11.98 -23.67
C ALA A 24 -22.82 -11.04 -22.46
N GLY A 25 -21.81 -10.99 -21.58
CA GLY A 25 -21.83 -10.17 -20.37
C GLY A 25 -20.47 -10.11 -19.69
N LYS A 26 -20.37 -9.29 -18.65
CA LYS A 26 -19.20 -9.22 -17.76
C LYS A 26 -19.61 -9.75 -16.40
N VAL A 27 -18.82 -10.66 -15.84
CA VAL A 27 -19.03 -11.24 -14.51
C VAL A 27 -18.00 -10.70 -13.54
N LYS A 28 -18.41 -10.52 -12.29
CA LYS A 28 -17.50 -10.15 -11.20
C LYS A 28 -16.94 -11.42 -10.56
N ASP A 29 -15.62 -11.49 -10.48
CA ASP A 29 -14.91 -12.59 -9.83
C ASP A 29 -13.79 -12.00 -8.97
N ALA A 30 -13.98 -12.06 -7.65
CA ALA A 30 -13.06 -11.45 -6.70
C ALA A 30 -11.72 -12.18 -6.57
N PHE A 31 -11.65 -13.45 -6.94
CA PHE A 31 -10.46 -14.26 -6.79
C PHE A 31 -9.70 -14.39 -8.11
N LEU A 32 -10.29 -15.06 -9.11
CA LEU A 32 -9.62 -15.32 -10.38
C LEU A 32 -9.61 -14.09 -11.31
N GLY A 33 -10.52 -13.13 -11.12
CA GLY A 33 -10.56 -11.90 -11.89
C GLY A 33 -9.65 -10.79 -11.36
N SER A 34 -8.89 -11.02 -10.27
CA SER A 34 -7.95 -10.03 -9.74
C SER A 34 -6.69 -9.94 -10.61
N ASP A 35 -6.17 -8.74 -10.80
CA ASP A 35 -4.93 -8.50 -11.56
C ASP A 35 -3.73 -9.21 -10.92
N PHE A 36 -3.76 -9.44 -9.61
CA PHE A 36 -2.72 -10.16 -8.88
C PHE A 36 -2.61 -11.64 -9.27
N MET A 37 -3.74 -12.30 -9.50
CA MET A 37 -3.75 -13.72 -9.90
C MET A 37 -3.41 -13.92 -11.36
N GLY A 38 -3.55 -12.89 -12.19
CA GLY A 38 -3.23 -12.93 -13.61
C GLY A 38 -4.07 -13.92 -14.43
N ASN A 39 -5.08 -14.53 -13.83
CA ASN A 39 -5.94 -15.51 -14.48
C ASN A 39 -7.16 -14.84 -15.12
N THR A 40 -7.64 -15.45 -16.19
CA THR A 40 -8.85 -15.00 -16.88
C THR A 40 -9.91 -16.10 -16.81
N ARG A 41 -11.09 -15.76 -16.28
CA ARG A 41 -12.22 -16.70 -16.22
C ARG A 41 -13.23 -16.38 -17.31
N PHE A 42 -13.60 -17.40 -18.07
CA PHE A 42 -14.74 -17.38 -18.99
C PHE A 42 -15.85 -18.26 -18.43
N LEU A 43 -17.07 -17.76 -18.42
CA LEU A 43 -18.26 -18.56 -18.18
C LEU A 43 -18.84 -18.97 -19.51
N LEU A 44 -18.76 -20.25 -19.83
CA LEU A 44 -19.24 -20.83 -21.05
C LEU A 44 -20.61 -21.48 -20.87
N ASN A 45 -21.38 -21.57 -21.93
CA ASN A 45 -22.55 -22.43 -21.99
C ASN A 45 -22.10 -23.90 -21.95
N GLN A 46 -22.91 -24.80 -21.39
CA GLN A 46 -22.60 -26.22 -21.27
C GLN A 46 -22.19 -26.84 -22.60
N ALA A 47 -22.93 -26.56 -23.70
CA ALA A 47 -22.62 -27.12 -25.00
C ALA A 47 -21.25 -26.65 -25.58
N ASP A 48 -20.85 -25.43 -25.26
CA ASP A 48 -19.54 -24.90 -25.63
C ASP A 48 -18.44 -25.52 -24.77
N TYR A 49 -18.69 -25.70 -23.48
CA TYR A 49 -17.80 -26.38 -22.54
C TYR A 49 -17.56 -27.83 -22.94
N ASP A 50 -18.61 -28.58 -23.29
CA ASP A 50 -18.52 -29.98 -23.76
C ASP A 50 -17.67 -30.12 -25.01
N THR A 51 -17.64 -29.10 -25.88
CA THR A 51 -16.78 -29.09 -27.07
C THR A 51 -15.29 -29.07 -26.69
N PHE A 52 -14.92 -28.31 -25.68
CA PHE A 52 -13.53 -28.32 -25.18
C PHE A 52 -13.19 -29.61 -24.46
N LEU A 53 -14.12 -30.18 -23.68
CA LEU A 53 -13.92 -31.44 -22.98
C LEU A 53 -13.77 -32.67 -23.91
N ALA A 54 -14.29 -32.59 -25.14
CA ALA A 54 -14.18 -33.67 -26.09
C ALA A 54 -12.74 -33.88 -26.63
N ASP A 55 -11.87 -32.87 -26.45
CA ASP A 55 -10.46 -32.97 -26.79
C ASP A 55 -9.69 -33.71 -25.67
N GLU A 56 -9.02 -34.81 -26.04
CA GLU A 56 -8.29 -35.68 -25.08
C GLU A 56 -7.14 -34.90 -24.38
N MET A 57 -6.48 -34.00 -25.10
CA MET A 57 -5.35 -33.23 -24.57
C MET A 57 -5.83 -32.18 -23.55
N ILE A 58 -6.94 -31.52 -23.85
CA ILE A 58 -7.55 -30.58 -22.94
C ILE A 58 -8.03 -31.29 -21.68
N ASN A 59 -8.70 -32.41 -21.85
CA ASN A 59 -9.24 -33.20 -20.74
C ASN A 59 -8.13 -33.74 -19.82
N ALA A 60 -6.99 -34.17 -20.39
CA ALA A 60 -5.89 -34.73 -19.62
C ALA A 60 -5.03 -33.68 -18.89
N HIS A 61 -4.87 -32.47 -19.43
CA HIS A 61 -3.86 -31.52 -18.95
C HIS A 61 -4.42 -30.19 -18.44
N TYR A 62 -5.63 -29.81 -18.87
CA TYR A 62 -6.19 -28.49 -18.56
C TYR A 62 -7.44 -28.54 -17.69
N LEU A 63 -7.84 -29.73 -17.23
CA LEU A 63 -8.98 -29.89 -16.35
C LEU A 63 -8.58 -29.76 -14.90
N GLY A 64 -9.18 -28.78 -14.23
CA GLY A 64 -9.10 -28.63 -12.79
C GLY A 64 -10.48 -28.29 -12.22
N GLU A 65 -10.77 -28.80 -11.05
CA GLU A 65 -12.01 -28.51 -10.33
C GLU A 65 -11.73 -27.52 -9.21
N VAL A 66 -12.61 -26.54 -9.05
CA VAL A 66 -12.60 -25.65 -7.89
C VAL A 66 -13.75 -26.05 -6.97
N ILE A 67 -13.41 -26.59 -5.82
CA ILE A 67 -14.38 -27.02 -4.81
C ILE A 67 -14.53 -25.90 -3.77
N TYR A 68 -15.75 -25.42 -3.57
CA TYR A 68 -16.07 -24.43 -2.56
C TYR A 68 -16.58 -25.13 -1.30
N ILE A 69 -15.94 -24.86 -0.16
CA ILE A 69 -16.29 -25.46 1.14
C ILE A 69 -16.76 -24.34 2.06
N GLU A 70 -17.94 -24.50 2.63
CA GLU A 70 -18.45 -23.65 3.71
C GLU A 70 -18.21 -24.34 5.05
N THR A 71 -17.52 -23.68 5.97
CA THR A 71 -17.13 -24.25 7.26
C THR A 71 -17.04 -23.15 8.33
N ASP A 72 -17.37 -23.51 9.57
CA ASP A 72 -17.21 -22.62 10.73
C ASP A 72 -15.76 -22.59 11.23
N ASP A 73 -14.95 -23.64 10.96
CA ASP A 73 -13.54 -23.72 11.33
C ASP A 73 -12.64 -23.90 10.10
N VAL A 74 -12.25 -22.75 9.53
CA VAL A 74 -11.41 -22.69 8.34
C VAL A 74 -10.03 -23.33 8.58
N LYS A 75 -9.45 -23.13 9.79
CA LYS A 75 -8.11 -23.66 10.09
C LYS A 75 -8.10 -25.17 10.16
N ALA A 76 -9.02 -25.76 10.92
CA ALA A 76 -9.11 -27.20 11.04
C ALA A 76 -9.41 -27.85 9.70
N THR A 77 -10.32 -27.28 8.90
CA THR A 77 -10.65 -27.77 7.56
C THR A 77 -9.45 -27.68 6.62
N THR A 78 -8.76 -26.54 6.59
CA THR A 78 -7.55 -26.39 5.74
C THR A 78 -6.48 -27.39 6.12
N SER A 79 -6.25 -27.64 7.40
CA SER A 79 -5.28 -28.64 7.85
C SER A 79 -5.71 -30.06 7.46
N ALA A 80 -6.98 -30.38 7.57
CA ALA A 80 -7.50 -31.72 7.23
C ALA A 80 -7.40 -32.03 5.74
N ILE A 81 -7.51 -31.03 4.87
CA ILE A 81 -7.42 -31.21 3.40
C ILE A 81 -5.99 -31.06 2.86
N ALA A 82 -5.06 -30.52 3.65
CA ALA A 82 -3.70 -30.28 3.19
C ALA A 82 -2.95 -31.57 2.75
N ASP A 83 -3.29 -32.70 3.35
CA ASP A 83 -2.66 -34.00 3.07
C ASP A 83 -3.39 -34.80 1.98
N ILE A 84 -4.46 -34.26 1.37
CA ILE A 84 -5.19 -34.96 0.31
C ILE A 84 -4.40 -34.86 -1.00
N PRO A 85 -4.00 -35.99 -1.62
CA PRO A 85 -3.28 -35.98 -2.87
C PRO A 85 -4.12 -35.35 -4.00
N GLY A 86 -3.49 -34.59 -4.86
CA GLY A 86 -4.15 -33.96 -6.02
C GLY A 86 -4.72 -32.55 -5.76
N ILE A 87 -4.65 -32.03 -4.55
CA ILE A 87 -5.00 -30.63 -4.26
C ILE A 87 -3.81 -29.75 -4.60
N ALA A 88 -3.92 -29.02 -5.71
CA ALA A 88 -2.88 -28.09 -6.16
C ALA A 88 -2.82 -26.81 -5.31
N PHE A 89 -3.98 -26.31 -4.86
CA PHE A 89 -4.06 -25.06 -4.13
C PHE A 89 -5.26 -25.04 -3.18
N THR A 90 -5.07 -24.53 -1.97
CA THR A 90 -6.12 -24.25 -1.02
C THR A 90 -6.12 -22.76 -0.68
N GLY A 91 -7.25 -22.10 -0.89
CA GLY A 91 -7.43 -20.69 -0.59
C GLY A 91 -8.51 -20.45 0.43
N ALA A 92 -8.18 -19.80 1.54
CA ALA A 92 -9.15 -19.31 2.50
C ALA A 92 -9.63 -17.90 2.13
N ARG A 93 -10.65 -17.40 2.83
CA ARG A 93 -11.14 -16.02 2.67
C ARG A 93 -10.02 -14.95 2.83
N ASP A 94 -9.00 -15.25 3.62
CA ASP A 94 -7.84 -14.37 3.80
C ASP A 94 -6.95 -14.32 2.56
N THR A 95 -6.96 -15.34 1.71
CA THR A 95 -6.27 -15.33 0.42
C THR A 95 -6.83 -14.24 -0.50
N LEU A 96 -8.13 -13.96 -0.43
CA LEU A 96 -8.74 -12.83 -1.16
C LEU A 96 -8.13 -11.49 -0.76
N LYS A 97 -7.74 -11.33 0.50
CA LYS A 97 -7.07 -10.11 0.96
C LYS A 97 -5.69 -9.93 0.30
N MET A 98 -4.98 -11.02 0.03
CA MET A 98 -3.70 -10.96 -0.69
C MET A 98 -3.88 -10.50 -2.13
N CYS A 99 -4.98 -10.89 -2.78
CA CYS A 99 -5.28 -10.44 -4.14
C CYS A 99 -5.47 -8.93 -4.26
N TYR A 100 -5.85 -8.28 -3.16
CA TYR A 100 -6.11 -6.83 -3.08
C TYR A 100 -5.13 -6.09 -2.15
N VAL A 101 -3.95 -6.69 -1.89
CA VAL A 101 -2.96 -6.10 -0.98
C VAL A 101 -2.47 -4.74 -1.47
N MET A 102 -2.33 -4.54 -2.78
CA MET A 102 -1.89 -3.27 -3.36
C MET A 102 -2.91 -2.16 -3.11
N GLU A 103 -4.20 -2.43 -3.30
CA GLU A 103 -5.28 -1.49 -3.02
C GLU A 103 -5.37 -1.17 -1.53
N MET A 104 -5.16 -2.17 -0.67
CA MET A 104 -5.10 -1.98 0.78
C MET A 104 -3.91 -1.09 1.20
N ILE A 105 -2.74 -1.26 0.60
CA ILE A 105 -1.56 -0.41 0.84
C ILE A 105 -1.86 1.03 0.41
N VAL A 106 -2.43 1.24 -0.77
CA VAL A 106 -2.81 2.56 -1.25
C VAL A 106 -3.83 3.22 -0.31
N ALA A 107 -4.86 2.50 0.11
CA ALA A 107 -5.86 2.98 1.06
C ALA A 107 -5.22 3.37 2.40
N PHE A 108 -4.28 2.57 2.91
CA PHE A 108 -3.56 2.83 4.15
C PHE A 108 -2.67 4.08 4.06
N ILE A 109 -1.97 4.26 2.94
CA ILE A 109 -1.15 5.48 2.68
C ILE A 109 -2.05 6.72 2.67
N ILE A 110 -3.21 6.65 2.01
CA ILE A 110 -4.18 7.77 1.96
C ILE A 110 -4.73 8.06 3.36
N LEU A 111 -4.98 7.05 4.18
CA LEU A 111 -5.43 7.21 5.55
C LEU A 111 -4.37 7.94 6.40
N ILE A 112 -3.11 7.52 6.33
CA ILE A 112 -2.00 8.21 7.01
C ILE A 112 -1.91 9.66 6.55
N LEU A 113 -1.95 9.90 5.23
CA LEU A 113 -1.91 11.24 4.65
C LEU A 113 -3.05 12.10 5.19
N SER A 114 -4.26 11.56 5.28
CA SER A 114 -5.44 12.27 5.81
C SER A 114 -5.24 12.69 7.27
N VAL A 115 -4.75 11.78 8.12
CA VAL A 115 -4.44 12.10 9.53
C VAL A 115 -3.42 13.23 9.62
N CYS A 116 -2.40 13.17 8.78
CA CYS A 116 -1.37 14.18 8.74
C CYS A 116 -1.87 15.56 8.30
N LEU A 117 -2.72 15.60 7.27
CA LEU A 117 -3.37 16.85 6.84
C LEU A 117 -4.27 17.45 7.93
N ILE A 118 -4.95 16.60 8.70
CA ILE A 118 -5.74 17.05 9.87
C ILE A 118 -4.82 17.68 10.92
N ILE A 119 -3.67 17.07 11.23
CA ILE A 119 -2.70 17.63 12.18
C ILE A 119 -2.18 18.99 11.70
N VAL A 120 -1.81 19.11 10.42
CA VAL A 120 -1.37 20.38 9.83
C VAL A 120 -2.48 21.43 9.93
N SER A 121 -3.71 21.04 9.62
CA SER A 121 -4.88 21.94 9.71
C SER A 121 -5.08 22.46 11.14
N PHE A 122 -4.90 21.63 12.16
CA PHE A 122 -4.97 22.06 13.55
C PHE A 122 -3.85 23.03 13.94
N VAL A 123 -2.65 22.81 13.43
CA VAL A 123 -1.50 23.70 13.68
C VAL A 123 -1.79 25.08 13.06
N VAL A 124 -2.28 25.12 11.80
CA VAL A 124 -2.64 26.34 11.11
C VAL A 124 -3.81 27.06 11.81
N LEU A 125 -4.83 26.29 12.19
CA LEU A 125 -6.01 26.83 12.89
C LEU A 125 -5.63 27.46 14.24
N ARG A 126 -4.76 26.79 15.01
CA ARG A 126 -4.25 27.32 16.28
C ARG A 126 -3.49 28.64 16.09
N PHE A 127 -2.70 28.72 15.03
CA PHE A 127 -1.96 29.92 14.69
C PHE A 127 -2.92 31.05 14.29
N SER A 128 -3.86 30.77 13.37
CA SER A 128 -4.86 31.73 12.89
C SER A 128 -5.69 32.30 14.04
N ILE A 129 -6.23 31.44 14.92
CA ILE A 129 -6.99 31.88 16.10
C ILE A 129 -6.10 32.73 17.03
N GLY A 130 -4.86 32.28 17.26
CA GLY A 130 -3.93 33.01 18.10
C GLY A 130 -3.56 34.38 17.56
N PHE A 131 -3.43 34.51 16.24
CA PHE A 131 -3.15 35.76 15.55
C PHE A 131 -4.35 36.71 15.61
N THR A 132 -5.53 36.23 15.26
CA THR A 132 -6.78 37.04 15.30
C THR A 132 -7.05 37.59 16.71
N ILE A 133 -6.89 36.75 17.75
CA ILE A 133 -7.03 37.21 19.15
C ILE A 133 -5.98 38.25 19.53
N ALA A 134 -4.78 38.17 18.97
CA ALA A 134 -3.72 39.15 19.23
C ALA A 134 -3.95 40.47 18.46
N GLU A 135 -4.51 40.39 17.26
CA GLU A 135 -4.86 41.58 16.45
C GLU A 135 -6.05 42.32 17.05
N GLU A 136 -7.10 41.61 17.43
CA GLU A 136 -8.31 42.13 18.00
C GLU A 136 -8.25 42.33 19.54
N TYR A 137 -7.01 42.34 20.09
CA TYR A 137 -6.79 42.41 21.54
C TYR A 137 -7.48 43.58 22.22
N ARG A 138 -7.45 44.77 21.58
CA ARG A 138 -8.07 46.01 22.07
C ARG A 138 -9.58 45.93 22.06
N GLU A 139 -10.17 45.39 21.01
CA GLU A 139 -11.60 45.19 20.89
C GLU A 139 -12.15 44.22 21.95
N ILE A 140 -11.42 43.12 22.17
CA ILE A 140 -11.71 42.15 23.24
C ILE A 140 -11.67 42.86 24.61
N GLY A 141 -10.70 43.74 24.82
CA GLY A 141 -10.56 44.49 26.05
C GLY A 141 -11.74 45.44 26.29
N VAL A 142 -12.18 46.16 25.26
CA VAL A 142 -13.37 47.04 25.31
C VAL A 142 -14.65 46.23 25.59
N MET A 143 -14.85 45.12 24.90
CA MET A 143 -15.99 44.22 25.14
C MET A 143 -16.05 43.74 26.59
N LYS A 144 -14.90 43.43 27.19
CA LYS A 144 -14.80 43.02 28.61
C LYS A 144 -15.07 44.19 29.54
N ALA A 145 -14.57 45.38 29.23
CA ALA A 145 -14.80 46.59 30.03
C ALA A 145 -16.30 46.98 30.12
N ILE A 146 -17.06 46.74 29.08
CA ILE A 146 -18.53 46.92 29.02
C ILE A 146 -19.28 45.79 29.77
N GLY A 147 -18.55 44.76 30.27
CA GLY A 147 -19.14 43.66 31.05
C GLY A 147 -19.59 42.45 30.22
N ILE A 148 -19.19 42.30 28.95
CA ILE A 148 -19.50 41.11 28.15
C ILE A 148 -18.75 39.90 28.71
N LYS A 149 -19.48 38.83 29.02
CA LYS A 149 -18.92 37.60 29.59
C LYS A 149 -18.01 36.87 28.63
N ASN A 150 -16.92 36.27 29.13
CA ASN A 150 -15.91 35.57 28.34
C ASN A 150 -16.47 34.50 27.38
N HIS A 151 -17.55 33.81 27.77
CA HIS A 151 -18.13 32.77 26.93
C HIS A 151 -18.85 33.37 25.71
N LYS A 152 -19.43 34.56 25.80
CA LYS A 152 -20.07 35.27 24.68
C LYS A 152 -19.03 35.77 23.68
N ILE A 153 -17.92 36.35 24.19
CA ILE A 153 -16.79 36.76 23.33
C ILE A 153 -16.20 35.57 22.60
N ARG A 154 -15.95 34.44 23.31
CA ARG A 154 -15.49 33.22 22.67
C ARG A 154 -16.48 32.67 21.64
N GLY A 155 -17.78 32.77 21.93
CA GLY A 155 -18.83 32.36 21.00
C GLY A 155 -18.75 33.07 19.66
N LEU A 156 -18.40 34.36 19.65
CA LEU A 156 -18.24 35.16 18.44
C LEU A 156 -17.20 34.56 17.50
N TYR A 157 -16.03 34.18 18.07
CA TYR A 157 -14.96 33.51 17.32
C TYR A 157 -15.38 32.12 16.85
N ILE A 158 -16.06 31.37 17.70
CA ILE A 158 -16.50 30.01 17.37
C ILE A 158 -17.47 30.00 16.20
N VAL A 159 -18.41 30.94 16.16
CA VAL A 159 -19.35 31.08 15.03
C VAL A 159 -18.60 31.31 13.72
N LYS A 160 -17.54 32.14 13.70
CA LYS A 160 -16.71 32.35 12.51
C LYS A 160 -16.10 31.04 12.01
N TYR A 161 -15.51 30.25 12.90
CA TYR A 161 -14.90 28.96 12.54
C TYR A 161 -15.95 27.88 12.25
N LEU A 162 -17.14 27.94 12.87
CA LEU A 162 -18.26 27.07 12.54
C LEU A 162 -18.69 27.27 11.08
N MET A 163 -18.91 28.52 10.67
CA MET A 163 -19.31 28.81 9.29
C MET A 163 -18.25 28.29 8.29
N MET A 164 -16.98 28.58 8.56
CA MET A 164 -15.89 28.10 7.70
C MET A 164 -15.82 26.56 7.64
N SER A 165 -15.96 25.88 8.78
CA SER A 165 -15.90 24.43 8.84
C SER A 165 -17.12 23.75 8.20
N VAL A 166 -18.30 24.34 8.29
CA VAL A 166 -19.51 23.83 7.62
C VAL A 166 -19.38 23.98 6.11
N ILE A 167 -18.97 25.14 5.61
CA ILE A 167 -18.74 25.35 4.17
C ILE A 167 -17.67 24.36 3.65
N GLY A 168 -16.54 24.26 4.34
CA GLY A 168 -15.47 23.32 4.00
C GLY A 168 -15.93 21.87 4.07
N GLY A 169 -16.75 21.52 5.07
CA GLY A 169 -17.33 20.19 5.23
C GLY A 169 -18.27 19.81 4.08
N ILE A 170 -19.12 20.74 3.63
CA ILE A 170 -20.03 20.54 2.49
C ILE A 170 -19.21 20.32 1.20
N ILE A 171 -18.26 21.20 0.92
CA ILE A 171 -17.41 21.07 -0.27
C ILE A 171 -16.62 19.75 -0.22
N GLY A 172 -16.01 19.43 0.92
CA GLY A 172 -15.27 18.19 1.12
C GLY A 172 -16.12 16.94 0.96
N PHE A 173 -17.37 16.98 1.47
CA PHE A 173 -18.32 15.86 1.32
C PHE A 173 -18.61 15.59 -0.17
N PHE A 174 -18.97 16.61 -0.94
CA PHE A 174 -19.24 16.43 -2.36
C PHE A 174 -17.99 16.04 -3.17
N ALA A 175 -16.83 16.55 -2.83
CA ALA A 175 -15.57 16.20 -3.46
C ALA A 175 -15.11 14.75 -3.11
N SER A 176 -15.48 14.24 -1.94
CA SER A 176 -15.11 12.89 -1.50
C SER A 176 -15.79 11.78 -2.33
N ILE A 177 -16.98 12.03 -2.88
CA ILE A 177 -17.74 11.03 -3.63
C ILE A 177 -17.01 10.60 -4.91
N PRO A 178 -16.66 11.49 -5.85
CA PRO A 178 -15.94 11.10 -7.06
C PRO A 178 -14.53 10.58 -6.75
N PHE A 179 -13.86 11.13 -5.76
CA PHE A 179 -12.54 10.66 -5.32
C PHE A 179 -12.61 9.24 -4.75
N GLY A 180 -13.59 8.94 -3.89
CA GLY A 180 -13.82 7.62 -3.35
C GLY A 180 -14.14 6.60 -4.44
N ASN A 181 -15.00 6.96 -5.39
CA ASN A 181 -15.33 6.09 -6.52
C ASN A 181 -14.09 5.79 -7.39
N MET A 182 -13.22 6.78 -7.62
CA MET A 182 -11.97 6.57 -8.36
C MET A 182 -11.04 5.57 -7.64
N LEU A 183 -10.94 5.65 -6.32
CA LEU A 183 -10.09 4.74 -5.53
C LEU A 183 -10.63 3.30 -5.49
N ILE A 184 -11.94 3.14 -5.49
CA ILE A 184 -12.59 1.81 -5.38
C ILE A 184 -12.83 1.20 -6.76
N MET A 185 -12.58 1.92 -7.86
CA MET A 185 -12.96 1.50 -9.20
C MET A 185 -12.38 0.13 -9.57
N SER A 186 -11.07 -0.11 -9.33
CA SER A 186 -10.41 -1.39 -9.63
C SER A 186 -11.00 -2.54 -8.81
N VAL A 187 -11.28 -2.30 -7.54
CA VAL A 187 -11.89 -3.29 -6.65
C VAL A 187 -13.35 -3.55 -7.03
N SER A 188 -14.09 -2.51 -7.38
CA SER A 188 -15.52 -2.60 -7.73
C SER A 188 -15.79 -3.30 -9.06
N GLU A 189 -14.81 -3.36 -9.96
CA GLU A 189 -14.92 -4.12 -11.19
C GLU A 189 -14.96 -5.63 -10.92
N ASN A 190 -14.23 -6.10 -9.90
CA ASN A 190 -14.06 -7.52 -9.60
C ASN A 190 -14.89 -7.99 -8.40
N MET A 191 -15.25 -7.10 -7.48
CA MET A 191 -16.02 -7.44 -6.27
C MET A 191 -17.39 -6.80 -6.25
N VAL A 192 -18.34 -7.51 -5.63
CA VAL A 192 -19.62 -6.91 -5.24
C VAL A 192 -19.42 -6.19 -3.91
N LEU A 193 -19.35 -4.85 -3.98
CA LEU A 193 -19.25 -4.03 -2.79
C LEU A 193 -20.64 -3.86 -2.17
N GLY A 194 -20.77 -4.15 -0.87
CA GLY A 194 -22.00 -3.85 -0.11
C GLY A 194 -22.23 -2.35 -0.07
N ASN A 195 -23.35 -1.89 -0.59
CA ASN A 195 -23.58 -0.46 -0.89
C ASN A 195 -24.23 0.32 0.27
N ASP A 196 -24.66 -0.36 1.36
CA ASP A 196 -25.60 0.26 2.30
C ASP A 196 -24.96 1.16 3.37
N ALA A 197 -23.68 1.00 3.66
CA ALA A 197 -23.02 1.75 4.73
C ALA A 197 -22.19 2.97 4.26
N GLY A 198 -21.76 3.01 3.00
CA GLY A 198 -20.80 4.02 2.52
C GLY A 198 -21.28 5.45 2.64
N PHE A 199 -22.53 5.74 2.24
CA PHE A 199 -23.09 7.07 2.31
C PHE A 199 -23.27 7.57 3.75
N LEU A 200 -23.74 6.68 4.64
CA LEU A 200 -23.92 7.01 6.07
C LEU A 200 -22.56 7.28 6.75
N ILE A 201 -21.54 6.48 6.45
CA ILE A 201 -20.18 6.67 6.96
C ILE A 201 -19.61 8.01 6.50
N ASN A 202 -19.83 8.40 5.24
CA ASN A 202 -19.37 9.68 4.72
C ASN A 202 -20.04 10.87 5.45
N ILE A 203 -21.33 10.80 5.73
CA ILE A 203 -22.04 11.82 6.50
C ILE A 203 -21.50 11.90 7.94
N ILE A 204 -21.36 10.76 8.61
CA ILE A 204 -20.83 10.70 9.98
C ILE A 204 -19.42 11.27 10.04
N SER A 205 -18.57 10.96 9.06
CA SER A 205 -17.20 11.46 8.97
C SER A 205 -17.17 12.98 8.74
N ALA A 206 -18.00 13.50 7.86
CA ALA A 206 -18.09 14.95 7.59
C ALA A 206 -18.56 15.72 8.85
N VAL A 207 -19.63 15.26 9.49
CA VAL A 207 -20.15 15.87 10.72
C VAL A 207 -19.12 15.73 11.86
N GLY A 208 -18.52 14.57 12.01
CA GLY A 208 -17.47 14.32 12.99
C GLY A 208 -16.28 15.26 12.83
N THR A 209 -15.84 15.50 11.61
CA THR A 209 -14.75 16.46 11.32
C THR A 209 -15.12 17.88 11.74
N VAL A 210 -16.32 18.35 11.42
CA VAL A 210 -16.81 19.68 11.85
C VAL A 210 -16.81 19.78 13.39
N ILE A 211 -17.32 18.76 14.09
CA ILE A 211 -17.36 18.74 15.55
C ILE A 211 -15.93 18.79 16.13
N ILE A 212 -15.00 18.02 15.60
CA ILE A 212 -13.60 18.00 16.06
C ILE A 212 -12.94 19.37 15.87
N ILE A 213 -13.15 20.02 14.71
CA ILE A 213 -12.65 21.39 14.44
C ILE A 213 -13.20 22.37 15.45
N LEU A 214 -14.50 22.31 15.77
CA LEU A 214 -15.13 23.20 16.75
C LEU A 214 -14.62 23.00 18.16
N LEU A 215 -14.44 21.75 18.60
CA LEU A 215 -13.86 21.43 19.90
C LEU A 215 -12.44 21.97 20.00
N PHE A 216 -11.65 21.82 18.95
CA PHE A 216 -10.30 22.37 18.90
C PHE A 216 -10.27 23.90 18.91
N ALA A 217 -11.12 24.55 18.11
CA ALA A 217 -11.28 26.01 18.10
C ALA A 217 -11.72 26.53 19.47
N TYR A 218 -12.65 25.83 20.13
CA TYR A 218 -13.06 26.17 21.50
C TYR A 218 -11.90 26.08 22.48
N GLY A 219 -11.02 25.09 22.37
CA GLY A 219 -9.79 25.00 23.15
C GLY A 219 -8.85 26.17 22.91
N CYS A 220 -8.61 26.52 21.63
CA CYS A 220 -7.70 27.61 21.24
C CYS A 220 -8.18 29.00 21.70
N THR A 221 -9.50 29.25 21.66
CA THR A 221 -10.09 30.52 22.13
C THR A 221 -10.01 30.70 23.65
N SER A 222 -9.54 29.71 24.42
CA SER A 222 -9.35 29.84 25.88
C SER A 222 -8.37 30.96 26.27
N LYS A 223 -7.49 31.40 25.37
CA LYS A 223 -6.61 32.56 25.56
C LYS A 223 -7.40 33.84 25.88
N VAL A 224 -8.61 34.00 25.33
CA VAL A 224 -9.49 35.13 25.61
C VAL A 224 -9.76 35.27 27.12
N LYS A 225 -9.85 34.18 27.88
CA LYS A 225 -10.09 34.23 29.34
C LYS A 225 -8.98 34.96 30.09
N LYS A 226 -7.73 34.86 29.63
CA LYS A 226 -6.55 35.42 30.28
C LYS A 226 -6.33 36.92 30.01
N LEU A 227 -7.03 37.48 29.07
CA LEU A 227 -6.93 38.92 28.74
C LEU A 227 -7.70 39.75 29.77
N THR A 228 -7.07 40.79 30.32
CA THR A 228 -7.72 41.72 31.25
C THR A 228 -8.08 43.03 30.50
N PRO A 229 -9.17 43.74 30.87
CA PRO A 229 -9.52 45.05 30.26
C PRO A 229 -8.39 46.06 30.46
N ILE A 230 -7.76 46.05 31.63
CA ILE A 230 -6.70 46.99 31.99
C ILE A 230 -5.46 46.79 31.12
N ASP A 231 -5.06 45.54 30.89
CA ASP A 231 -3.94 45.22 29.99
C ASP A 231 -4.22 45.61 28.55
N ALA A 232 -5.48 45.46 28.10
CA ALA A 232 -5.89 45.83 26.75
C ALA A 232 -5.83 47.33 26.51
N ILE A 233 -6.19 48.12 27.49
CA ILE A 233 -6.15 49.60 27.41
C ILE A 233 -4.73 50.12 27.58
N ARG A 234 -3.96 49.55 28.53
CA ARG A 234 -2.62 50.00 28.90
C ARG A 234 -1.56 49.53 27.92
N SER A 235 -1.66 48.32 27.41
CA SER A 235 -0.66 47.67 26.57
C SER A 235 -0.93 47.80 25.06
N GLY A 236 -1.71 48.83 24.66
CA GLY A 236 -1.98 49.03 23.21
C GLY A 236 -0.73 48.96 22.37
N GLN A 237 -0.61 47.96 21.53
CA GLN A 237 0.35 47.72 20.46
C GLN A 237 1.85 47.94 20.70
N THR A 238 2.27 48.66 21.73
CA THR A 238 3.65 49.11 21.91
C THR A 238 4.46 48.33 22.93
N GLY A 239 3.84 47.49 23.76
CA GLY A 239 4.49 46.91 24.92
C GLY A 239 5.44 45.75 24.66
N GLU A 240 5.42 45.17 23.50
CA GLU A 240 6.11 43.86 23.34
C GLU A 240 7.55 43.95 22.87
N ARG A 241 8.01 45.05 22.31
CA ARG A 241 9.36 45.14 21.73
C ARG A 241 10.40 45.88 22.58
N PHE A 242 10.00 46.66 23.54
CA PHE A 242 10.92 47.35 24.44
C PHE A 242 11.45 46.42 25.51
N GLY A 243 12.66 45.87 25.30
CA GLY A 243 13.36 45.00 26.23
C GLY A 243 13.77 43.63 25.73
N LYS A 244 13.34 43.19 24.57
CA LYS A 244 13.88 41.97 23.96
C LYS A 244 15.24 42.26 23.32
N LYS A 245 16.29 41.58 23.80
CA LYS A 245 17.62 41.66 23.20
C LYS A 245 17.52 41.13 21.74
N SER A 246 17.90 41.97 20.77
CA SER A 246 18.06 41.55 19.40
C SER A 246 19.07 40.41 19.31
N PHE A 247 18.71 39.31 18.63
CA PHE A 247 19.61 38.17 18.44
C PHE A 247 20.76 38.53 17.49
N LEU A 248 20.49 39.35 16.49
CA LEU A 248 21.49 39.86 15.55
C LEU A 248 21.84 41.31 15.90
N ARG A 249 23.15 41.66 15.86
CA ARG A 249 23.60 43.03 16.08
C ARG A 249 23.89 43.72 14.75
N ILE A 250 23.21 44.82 14.46
CA ILE A 250 23.33 45.61 13.20
C ILE A 250 24.81 45.94 12.88
N GLY A 251 25.61 46.27 13.85
CA GLY A 251 27.00 46.69 13.66
C GLY A 251 27.98 45.55 13.34
N LYS A 252 27.54 44.29 13.29
CA LYS A 252 28.41 43.11 13.00
C LYS A 252 27.98 42.29 11.80
N THR A 253 26.95 42.69 11.07
CA THR A 253 26.40 41.96 9.92
C THR A 253 26.44 42.80 8.66
N SER A 254 26.97 42.23 7.57
CA SER A 254 27.00 42.85 6.22
C SER A 254 25.72 42.58 5.42
N LEU A 255 24.62 42.21 6.07
CA LEU A 255 23.34 41.91 5.43
C LEU A 255 22.60 43.17 5.02
N LYS A 256 21.87 43.13 3.91
CA LYS A 256 20.99 44.22 3.49
C LYS A 256 19.95 44.50 4.60
N PRO A 257 19.60 45.78 4.87
CA PRO A 257 18.72 46.14 5.98
C PRO A 257 17.39 45.39 6.01
N SER A 258 16.79 45.13 4.84
CA SER A 258 15.51 44.38 4.73
C SER A 258 15.66 42.92 5.16
N VAL A 259 16.75 42.25 4.76
CA VAL A 259 17.03 40.87 5.14
C VAL A 259 17.37 40.76 6.63
N TYR A 260 18.13 41.72 7.15
CA TYR A 260 18.43 41.84 8.57
C TYR A 260 17.15 41.96 9.40
N MET A 261 16.23 42.86 9.02
CA MET A 261 14.97 43.07 9.74
C MET A 261 14.11 41.80 9.74
N ALA A 262 13.98 41.13 8.58
CA ALA A 262 13.22 39.89 8.45
C ALA A 262 13.82 38.75 9.30
N LEU A 263 15.11 38.51 9.23
CA LEU A 263 15.81 37.52 10.03
C LEU A 263 15.71 37.80 11.52
N ASN A 264 15.93 39.07 11.91
CA ASN A 264 15.85 39.44 13.30
C ASN A 264 14.41 39.31 13.86
N ASP A 265 13.38 39.58 13.07
CA ASP A 265 11.97 39.39 13.49
C ASP A 265 11.66 37.90 13.73
N VAL A 266 12.10 37.03 12.84
CA VAL A 266 11.95 35.58 12.96
C VAL A 266 12.71 35.05 14.19
N LEU A 267 13.97 35.41 14.37
CA LEU A 267 14.82 34.94 15.45
C LEU A 267 14.42 35.54 16.82
N SER A 268 13.84 36.75 16.85
CA SER A 268 13.37 37.38 18.07
C SER A 268 12.02 36.87 18.57
N ALA A 269 11.23 36.23 17.68
CA ALA A 269 9.93 35.67 18.04
C ALA A 269 9.79 34.20 17.59
N PRO A 270 10.68 33.28 17.99
CA PRO A 270 10.70 31.91 17.47
C PRO A 270 9.41 31.16 17.70
N LYS A 271 8.73 31.37 18.83
CA LYS A 271 7.44 30.73 19.12
C LYS A 271 6.31 31.11 18.14
N ARG A 272 6.38 32.32 17.55
CA ARG A 272 5.41 32.79 16.58
C ARG A 272 5.62 32.12 15.22
N PHE A 273 6.88 32.04 14.78
CA PHE A 273 7.23 31.46 13.50
C PHE A 273 7.34 29.93 13.50
N MET A 274 7.62 29.33 14.67
CA MET A 274 7.74 27.87 14.83
C MET A 274 6.50 27.12 14.30
N THR A 275 5.32 27.65 14.49
CA THR A 275 4.07 27.04 14.00
C THR A 275 4.05 26.97 12.48
N ILE A 276 4.47 28.05 11.80
CA ILE A 276 4.56 28.10 10.34
C ILE A 276 5.63 27.16 9.85
N ILE A 277 6.81 27.16 10.49
CA ILE A 277 7.94 26.27 10.15
C ILE A 277 7.52 24.81 10.30
N ILE A 278 6.86 24.44 11.39
CA ILE A 278 6.37 23.07 11.60
C ILE A 278 5.33 22.70 10.55
N SER A 279 4.42 23.61 10.17
CA SER A 279 3.42 23.33 9.13
C SER A 279 4.09 23.03 7.78
N PHE A 280 5.02 23.89 7.35
CA PHE A 280 5.76 23.67 6.10
C PHE A 280 6.62 22.41 6.14
N PHE A 281 7.31 22.17 7.26
CA PHE A 281 8.08 20.94 7.46
C PHE A 281 7.22 19.69 7.30
N LEU A 282 6.05 19.64 7.98
CA LEU A 282 5.13 18.52 7.86
C LEU A 282 4.61 18.35 6.43
N CYS A 283 4.18 19.44 5.78
CA CYS A 283 3.74 19.38 4.39
C CYS A 283 4.83 18.84 3.46
N THR A 284 6.07 19.32 3.60
CA THR A 284 7.19 18.85 2.79
C THR A 284 7.52 17.38 3.06
N LEU A 285 7.50 16.96 4.32
CA LEU A 285 7.73 15.57 4.73
C LEU A 285 6.71 14.65 4.07
N PHE A 286 5.42 15.04 4.02
CA PHE A 286 4.38 14.23 3.37
C PHE A 286 4.52 14.15 1.86
N VAL A 287 4.85 15.27 1.22
CA VAL A 287 5.11 15.26 -0.22
C VAL A 287 6.28 14.33 -0.53
N LEU A 288 7.37 14.41 0.23
CA LEU A 288 8.52 13.53 0.05
C LEU A 288 8.17 12.06 0.32
N MET A 289 7.38 11.77 1.34
CA MET A 289 6.92 10.42 1.63
C MET A 289 6.12 9.84 0.45
N LEU A 290 5.18 10.61 -0.10
CA LEU A 290 4.40 10.17 -1.27
C LEU A 290 5.28 9.97 -2.50
N VAL A 291 6.19 10.91 -2.80
CA VAL A 291 7.11 10.80 -3.94
C VAL A 291 7.99 9.56 -3.80
N ASN A 292 8.56 9.32 -2.61
CA ASN A 292 9.38 8.14 -2.34
C ASN A 292 8.57 6.84 -2.49
N THR A 293 7.34 6.80 -1.98
CA THR A 293 6.48 5.61 -2.12
C THR A 293 6.21 5.31 -3.60
N VAL A 294 5.84 6.34 -4.38
CA VAL A 294 5.60 6.17 -5.84
C VAL A 294 6.89 5.78 -6.57
N ALA A 295 8.03 6.37 -6.20
CA ALA A 295 9.32 6.03 -6.79
C ALA A 295 9.71 4.58 -6.47
N THR A 296 9.50 4.12 -5.23
CA THR A 296 9.76 2.73 -4.85
C THR A 296 8.85 1.77 -5.61
N MET A 297 7.55 2.08 -5.73
CA MET A 297 6.62 1.23 -6.48
C MET A 297 6.91 1.16 -7.99
N LYS A 298 7.55 2.20 -8.54
CA LYS A 298 7.97 2.23 -9.95
C LYS A 298 9.39 1.71 -10.16
N SER A 299 10.11 1.41 -9.10
CA SER A 299 11.49 0.94 -9.19
C SER A 299 11.53 -0.48 -9.76
N PRO A 300 12.39 -0.75 -10.76
CA PRO A 300 12.67 -2.11 -11.21
C PRO A 300 13.09 -3.03 -10.05
N ASN A 301 13.76 -2.48 -9.05
CA ASN A 301 14.22 -3.21 -7.87
C ASN A 301 13.07 -3.74 -6.98
N LEU A 302 11.82 -3.29 -7.18
CA LEU A 302 10.69 -3.93 -6.50
C LEU A 302 10.50 -5.38 -6.96
N ILE A 303 10.93 -5.68 -8.18
CA ILE A 303 10.85 -7.01 -8.79
C ILE A 303 11.94 -7.92 -8.23
N THR A 304 13.10 -7.39 -7.83
CA THR A 304 14.18 -8.16 -7.19
C THR A 304 13.78 -8.75 -5.85
N THR A 305 12.69 -8.27 -5.26
CA THR A 305 12.06 -8.89 -4.08
C THR A 305 11.64 -10.35 -4.35
N PHE A 306 11.53 -10.75 -5.61
CA PHE A 306 11.22 -12.13 -6.03
C PHE A 306 12.46 -12.95 -6.45
N GLY A 307 13.66 -12.46 -6.18
CA GLY A 307 14.91 -13.22 -6.24
C GLY A 307 15.78 -12.96 -7.47
N THR A 308 15.25 -12.51 -8.61
CA THR A 308 16.04 -12.27 -9.83
C THR A 308 15.55 -11.06 -10.61
N GLU A 309 16.50 -10.31 -11.18
CA GLU A 309 16.17 -9.22 -12.11
C GLU A 309 15.81 -9.79 -13.48
N SER A 310 14.51 -9.94 -13.77
CA SER A 310 14.03 -10.35 -15.07
C SER A 310 13.03 -9.36 -15.63
N ASN A 311 13.14 -9.07 -16.92
CA ASN A 311 12.23 -8.12 -17.59
C ASN A 311 10.91 -8.77 -17.98
N LEU A 312 10.89 -10.10 -18.15
CA LEU A 312 9.73 -10.87 -18.55
C LEU A 312 9.68 -12.19 -17.78
N TYR A 313 8.51 -12.54 -17.27
CA TYR A 313 8.26 -13.82 -16.62
C TYR A 313 7.25 -14.61 -17.44
N ILE A 314 7.58 -15.86 -17.69
CA ILE A 314 6.73 -16.80 -18.44
C ILE A 314 6.44 -17.98 -17.53
N ASN A 315 5.18 -18.34 -17.38
CA ASN A 315 4.79 -19.57 -16.71
C ASN A 315 4.54 -20.65 -17.76
N ASP A 316 5.48 -21.56 -17.92
CA ASP A 316 5.38 -22.70 -18.85
C ASP A 316 5.01 -23.97 -18.08
N VAL A 317 3.71 -24.27 -18.05
CA VAL A 317 3.17 -25.43 -17.35
C VAL A 317 3.62 -26.74 -18.03
N ASP A 318 3.70 -26.74 -19.36
CA ASP A 318 4.07 -27.94 -20.13
C ASP A 318 5.55 -28.29 -19.94
N GLY A 319 6.43 -27.29 -19.91
CA GLY A 319 7.86 -27.47 -19.59
C GLY A 319 8.07 -28.00 -18.18
N VAL A 320 7.37 -27.44 -17.20
CA VAL A 320 7.41 -27.90 -15.80
C VAL A 320 6.93 -29.34 -15.68
N MET A 321 5.82 -29.69 -16.33
CA MET A 321 5.28 -31.06 -16.32
C MET A 321 6.23 -32.08 -16.97
N LYS A 322 6.85 -31.73 -18.10
CA LYS A 322 7.88 -32.57 -18.73
C LYS A 322 9.06 -32.79 -17.78
N PHE A 323 9.56 -31.74 -17.15
CA PHE A 323 10.65 -31.84 -16.20
C PHE A 323 10.27 -32.72 -15.00
N MET A 324 9.10 -32.54 -14.40
CA MET A 324 8.64 -33.37 -13.29
C MET A 324 8.52 -34.86 -13.65
N ASN A 325 8.15 -35.16 -14.89
CA ASN A 325 8.00 -36.52 -15.35
C ASN A 325 9.33 -37.21 -15.69
N THR A 326 10.31 -36.46 -16.19
CA THR A 326 11.60 -37.02 -16.62
C THR A 326 12.73 -36.83 -15.61
N GLY A 327 12.65 -35.76 -14.79
CA GLY A 327 13.72 -35.38 -13.87
C GLY A 327 15.02 -34.96 -14.57
N ASP A 328 15.00 -34.81 -15.90
CA ASP A 328 16.17 -34.60 -16.72
C ASP A 328 16.56 -33.14 -16.82
N LYS A 329 17.55 -32.73 -16.03
CA LYS A 329 18.04 -31.34 -15.98
C LYS A 329 18.81 -30.94 -17.25
N GLU A 330 19.51 -31.88 -17.92
CA GLU A 330 20.21 -31.57 -19.17
C GLU A 330 19.22 -31.24 -20.27
N SER A 331 18.14 -32.00 -20.39
CA SER A 331 17.08 -31.73 -21.34
C SER A 331 16.40 -30.38 -21.10
N LEU A 332 16.23 -29.96 -19.85
CA LEU A 332 15.66 -28.65 -19.53
C LEU A 332 16.64 -27.52 -19.87
N SER A 333 17.91 -27.66 -19.52
CA SER A 333 18.95 -26.69 -19.86
C SER A 333 19.08 -26.49 -21.38
N ASP A 334 19.08 -27.59 -22.13
CA ASP A 334 19.10 -27.56 -23.59
C ASP A 334 17.85 -26.90 -24.17
N GLY A 335 16.69 -27.16 -23.57
CA GLY A 335 15.43 -26.50 -23.93
C GLY A 335 15.48 -24.97 -23.72
N LEU A 336 16.06 -24.53 -22.62
CA LEU A 336 16.22 -23.10 -22.31
C LEU A 336 17.21 -22.41 -23.28
N ASN A 337 18.34 -23.08 -23.58
CA ASN A 337 19.32 -22.58 -24.54
C ASN A 337 18.71 -22.48 -25.95
N ASN A 338 18.00 -23.51 -26.39
CA ASN A 338 17.27 -23.50 -27.66
C ASN A 338 16.22 -22.39 -27.74
N LEU A 339 15.52 -22.08 -26.63
CA LEU A 339 14.57 -20.98 -26.58
C LEU A 339 15.29 -19.63 -26.68
N SER A 340 16.39 -19.47 -25.94
CA SER A 340 17.23 -18.26 -26.00
C SER A 340 17.77 -18.01 -27.42
N ASP A 341 18.31 -19.05 -28.07
CA ASP A 341 18.84 -18.98 -29.43
C ASP A 341 17.73 -18.60 -30.43
N LYS A 342 16.57 -19.23 -30.33
CA LYS A 342 15.43 -18.96 -31.21
C LYS A 342 14.93 -17.51 -31.10
N ILE A 343 14.84 -16.99 -29.89
CA ILE A 343 14.43 -15.59 -29.65
C ILE A 343 15.51 -14.63 -30.16
N SER A 344 16.79 -15.00 -29.98
CA SER A 344 17.93 -14.21 -30.47
C SER A 344 18.01 -14.16 -32.00
N ASP A 345 17.68 -15.25 -32.67
CA ASP A 345 17.61 -15.33 -34.13
C ASP A 345 16.52 -14.41 -34.72
N ASP A 346 15.43 -14.19 -33.96
CA ASP A 346 14.39 -13.22 -34.30
C ASP A 346 14.82 -11.75 -34.02
N GLY A 347 16.07 -11.51 -33.65
CA GLY A 347 16.65 -10.18 -33.44
C GLY A 347 16.43 -9.62 -32.02
N MET A 348 16.06 -10.46 -31.07
CA MET A 348 15.79 -10.09 -29.67
C MET A 348 16.74 -10.89 -28.74
N PRO A 349 18.03 -10.51 -28.62
CA PRO A 349 18.96 -11.23 -27.75
C PRO A 349 18.48 -11.22 -26.31
N CYS A 350 18.36 -12.38 -25.70
CA CYS A 350 17.90 -12.56 -24.33
C CYS A 350 18.63 -13.69 -23.63
N ASN A 351 18.72 -13.62 -22.30
CA ASN A 351 19.12 -14.72 -21.45
C ASN A 351 17.86 -15.34 -20.86
N VAL A 352 17.76 -16.66 -20.94
CA VAL A 352 16.62 -17.40 -20.37
C VAL A 352 17.10 -18.18 -19.16
N SER A 353 16.40 -18.04 -18.06
CA SER A 353 16.63 -18.77 -16.81
C SER A 353 15.33 -19.35 -16.30
N VAL A 354 15.38 -20.32 -15.41
CA VAL A 354 14.20 -20.93 -14.81
C VAL A 354 14.40 -21.16 -13.32
N ASP A 355 13.35 -20.88 -12.55
CA ASP A 355 13.24 -21.28 -11.14
C ASP A 355 12.24 -22.43 -11.02
N ILE A 356 12.69 -23.53 -10.48
CA ILE A 356 11.88 -24.70 -10.20
C ILE A 356 11.60 -24.74 -8.71
N GLN A 357 10.34 -24.73 -8.32
CA GLN A 357 9.94 -24.77 -6.92
C GLN A 357 9.53 -26.17 -6.50
N TYR A 358 10.08 -26.62 -5.38
CA TYR A 358 9.77 -27.89 -4.75
C TYR A 358 9.27 -27.64 -3.33
N LYS A 359 8.43 -28.53 -2.84
CA LYS A 359 8.06 -28.58 -1.42
C LYS A 359 8.75 -29.77 -0.78
N TYR A 360 9.62 -29.50 0.17
CA TYR A 360 10.30 -30.54 0.95
C TYR A 360 9.93 -30.44 2.43
N LYS A 361 10.09 -31.55 3.14
CA LYS A 361 10.07 -31.58 4.59
C LYS A 361 11.46 -31.23 5.10
N VAL A 362 11.53 -30.21 5.95
CA VAL A 362 12.76 -29.81 6.62
C VAL A 362 12.60 -30.10 8.10
N ILE A 363 13.56 -30.81 8.64
CA ILE A 363 13.61 -31.17 10.06
C ILE A 363 14.63 -30.24 10.73
N ALA A 364 14.17 -29.45 11.67
CA ALA A 364 14.99 -28.54 12.46
C ALA A 364 14.58 -28.62 13.93
N MET A 365 15.54 -28.73 14.84
CA MET A 365 15.29 -28.81 16.29
C MET A 365 14.23 -29.85 16.70
N GLY A 366 14.14 -30.96 15.97
CA GLY A 366 13.20 -32.06 16.23
C GLY A 366 11.76 -31.84 15.74
N ASN A 367 11.50 -30.72 15.04
CA ASN A 367 10.19 -30.43 14.41
C ASN A 367 10.29 -30.58 12.88
N GLU A 368 9.19 -30.98 12.26
CA GLU A 368 9.06 -31.06 10.81
C GLU A 368 8.33 -29.84 10.26
N TYR A 369 8.87 -29.25 9.20
CA TYR A 369 8.30 -28.10 8.51
C TYR A 369 8.20 -28.38 7.01
N ALA A 370 7.10 -27.99 6.40
CA ALA A 370 6.96 -28.00 4.94
C ALA A 370 7.50 -26.68 4.39
N VAL A 371 8.59 -26.73 3.65
CA VAL A 371 9.30 -25.57 3.11
C VAL A 371 9.30 -25.62 1.59
N SER A 372 9.02 -24.49 0.94
CA SER A 372 9.22 -24.33 -0.48
C SER A 372 10.68 -24.00 -0.74
N CYS A 373 11.36 -24.85 -1.50
CA CYS A 373 12.73 -24.65 -1.95
C CYS A 373 12.70 -24.31 -3.44
N ALA A 374 13.48 -23.34 -3.87
CA ALA A 374 13.66 -23.01 -5.28
C ALA A 374 15.03 -23.49 -5.76
N GLN A 375 15.07 -24.04 -6.96
CA GLN A 375 16.29 -24.34 -7.68
C GLN A 375 16.32 -23.54 -8.96
N SER A 376 17.34 -22.68 -9.09
CA SER A 376 17.52 -21.84 -10.28
C SER A 376 18.48 -22.50 -11.25
N LEU A 377 18.14 -22.48 -12.53
CA LEU A 377 19.02 -22.84 -13.63
C LEU A 377 19.33 -21.59 -14.45
N ASN A 378 20.60 -21.48 -14.88
CA ASN A 378 21.14 -20.31 -15.58
C ASN A 378 21.16 -19.02 -14.76
N ILE A 379 21.01 -19.12 -13.43
CA ILE A 379 21.22 -18.00 -12.51
C ILE A 379 22.29 -18.46 -11.50
N PRO A 380 23.47 -17.84 -11.51
CA PRO A 380 24.48 -18.11 -10.50
C PRO A 380 23.99 -17.76 -9.11
N VAL A 381 24.12 -18.67 -8.15
CA VAL A 381 23.71 -18.40 -6.74
C VAL A 381 24.41 -17.18 -6.14
N GLY A 382 25.54 -16.77 -6.67
CA GLY A 382 26.26 -15.56 -6.24
C GLY A 382 25.64 -14.24 -6.71
N GLU A 383 24.67 -14.25 -7.61
CA GLU A 383 23.96 -13.06 -8.09
C GLU A 383 22.80 -12.63 -7.20
N TYR A 384 22.42 -13.45 -6.21
CA TYR A 384 21.41 -13.07 -5.23
C TYR A 384 21.98 -12.12 -4.18
N ASP A 385 21.13 -11.20 -3.68
CA ASP A 385 21.48 -10.30 -2.58
C ASP A 385 21.38 -11.03 -1.24
N TYR A 386 22.51 -11.19 -0.55
CA TYR A 386 22.59 -11.79 0.76
C TYR A 386 22.56 -10.72 1.85
N LEU A 387 21.61 -10.84 2.77
CA LEU A 387 21.53 -9.92 3.93
C LEU A 387 22.64 -10.19 4.93
N GLU A 388 22.94 -11.48 5.16
CA GLU A 388 23.98 -11.97 6.05
C GLU A 388 24.60 -13.22 5.44
N GLY A 389 25.88 -13.50 5.74
CA GLY A 389 26.59 -14.65 5.22
C GLY A 389 27.03 -14.49 3.77
N SER A 390 27.02 -15.57 3.02
CA SER A 390 27.44 -15.64 1.61
C SER A 390 26.67 -16.72 0.84
N ALA A 391 26.83 -16.71 -0.48
CA ALA A 391 26.29 -17.76 -1.33
C ALA A 391 26.82 -19.15 -0.92
N PRO A 392 26.00 -20.21 -0.99
CA PRO A 392 26.44 -21.58 -0.79
C PRO A 392 27.60 -21.92 -1.72
N GLN A 393 28.72 -22.40 -1.15
CA GLN A 393 29.95 -22.70 -1.88
C GLN A 393 30.14 -24.20 -2.02
N ASN A 394 29.68 -24.99 -1.06
CA ASN A 394 29.89 -26.42 -0.97
C ASN A 394 28.57 -27.19 -1.13
N ARG A 395 28.69 -28.49 -1.38
CA ARG A 395 27.54 -29.38 -1.24
C ARG A 395 27.05 -29.36 0.19
N ASN A 396 25.75 -29.48 0.37
CA ASN A 396 25.06 -29.44 1.67
C ASN A 396 25.08 -28.07 2.35
N GLU A 397 25.37 -27.03 1.61
CA GLU A 397 25.11 -25.66 2.06
C GLU A 397 23.84 -25.12 1.40
N ILE A 398 23.03 -24.42 2.18
CA ILE A 398 21.80 -23.78 1.71
C ILE A 398 21.76 -22.32 2.17
N ALA A 399 21.09 -21.48 1.42
CA ALA A 399 20.71 -20.15 1.86
C ALA A 399 19.21 -20.11 2.14
N VAL A 400 18.83 -19.46 3.23
CA VAL A 400 17.44 -19.36 3.64
C VAL A 400 17.01 -17.90 3.77
N THR A 401 15.74 -17.63 3.55
CA THR A 401 15.20 -16.29 3.80
C THR A 401 15.08 -16.05 5.31
N PRO A 402 15.10 -14.78 5.80
CA PRO A 402 14.95 -14.48 7.22
C PRO A 402 13.71 -15.12 7.85
N LYS A 403 12.61 -15.16 7.10
CA LYS A 403 11.37 -15.79 7.56
C LYS A 403 11.52 -17.31 7.77
N ILE A 404 12.25 -17.99 6.90
CA ILE A 404 12.51 -19.42 7.04
C ILE A 404 13.47 -19.67 8.21
N SER A 405 14.54 -18.88 8.36
CA SER A 405 15.45 -18.92 9.52
C SER A 405 14.67 -18.79 10.84
N GLU A 406 13.82 -17.80 10.97
CA GLU A 406 12.95 -17.60 12.13
C GLU A 406 12.01 -18.80 12.37
N MET A 407 11.39 -19.32 11.31
CA MET A 407 10.47 -20.46 11.39
C MET A 407 11.15 -21.75 11.83
N LEU A 408 12.37 -22.01 11.33
CA LEU A 408 13.17 -23.17 11.68
C LEU A 408 13.88 -23.00 13.03
N GLY A 409 14.01 -21.77 13.51
CA GLY A 409 14.84 -21.43 14.67
C GLY A 409 16.32 -21.67 14.44
N ALA A 410 16.78 -21.61 13.20
CA ALA A 410 18.14 -21.89 12.79
C ALA A 410 18.86 -20.61 12.37
N GLU A 411 20.11 -20.45 12.80
CA GLU A 411 21.01 -19.36 12.47
C GLU A 411 22.08 -19.79 11.46
N ILE A 412 22.87 -18.83 10.95
CA ILE A 412 23.95 -19.12 10.02
C ILE A 412 24.99 -20.04 10.70
N GLY A 413 25.27 -21.18 10.07
CA GLY A 413 26.17 -22.20 10.58
C GLY A 413 25.48 -23.37 11.25
N ASP A 414 24.16 -23.28 11.49
CA ASP A 414 23.39 -24.42 11.98
C ASP A 414 23.11 -25.43 10.86
N THR A 415 22.83 -26.68 11.26
CA THR A 415 22.50 -27.77 10.34
C THR A 415 21.00 -28.07 10.42
N VAL A 416 20.37 -28.20 9.27
CA VAL A 416 18.99 -28.65 9.12
C VAL A 416 18.93 -29.85 8.19
N THR A 417 18.06 -30.83 8.48
CA THR A 417 17.90 -32.02 7.65
C THR A 417 16.79 -31.82 6.65
N ILE A 418 17.09 -32.03 5.37
CA ILE A 418 16.07 -31.98 4.29
C ILE A 418 15.69 -33.39 3.92
N ASP A 419 14.40 -33.69 3.97
CA ASP A 419 13.85 -34.99 3.54
C ASP A 419 13.37 -34.90 2.10
N PHE A 420 14.11 -35.50 1.19
CA PHE A 420 13.80 -35.59 -0.24
C PHE A 420 12.84 -36.73 -0.58
N GLY A 421 12.37 -37.48 0.42
CA GLY A 421 11.49 -38.64 0.24
C GLY A 421 12.25 -39.92 -0.11
N THR A 422 13.36 -39.83 -0.86
CA THR A 422 14.25 -40.96 -1.20
C THR A 422 15.44 -41.03 -0.26
N GLU A 423 15.90 -39.90 0.21
CA GLU A 423 17.04 -39.78 1.14
C GLU A 423 16.88 -38.54 2.03
N LYS A 424 17.59 -38.57 3.17
CA LYS A 424 17.69 -37.42 4.07
C LYS A 424 19.11 -36.90 4.02
N ILE A 425 19.25 -35.57 3.86
CA ILE A 425 20.55 -34.91 3.76
C ILE A 425 20.61 -33.84 4.85
N ASP A 426 21.72 -33.87 5.61
CA ASP A 426 22.06 -32.90 6.64
C ASP A 426 22.95 -31.78 6.08
#